data_25dcb5d99c83c35c0829b016796e7f0a
#
_entry.id   25dcb5d99c83c35c0829b016796e7f0a
#
_cell.length_a   1.000
_cell.length_b   1.000
_cell.length_c   1.000
_cell.angle_alpha   90.00
_cell.angle_beta   90.00
_cell.angle_gamma   90.00
#
_symmetry.space_group_name_H-M   'P 1'
#
loop_
_entity.id
_entity.type
_entity.pdbx_description
1 polymer ?
#
loop_
_entity_poly.entity_id
_entity_poly.type
_entity_poly.pdbx_seq_one_letter_code
_entity_poly.pdbx_strand_id
1 'polypeptide(L)'
;MAEESLRTQVNKPSSAFIAVSWVALITGAAAYIIGLFNASMLLNEKGYYLILILYGLFAAVSLQKIVRDKLEGIQVTAIYFGLCWASIVICIALLAIGLWNASLELSEKGFYIMAFLLSLFGAVAVQKNIRDLDYLRTHTQPPSVPNYSNTQFQPIEHDEEKN
;
A
#
# COMPACT_ATOMS: atom_id res chain seq x y z
N MET A 1 13.57 -24.46 11.98
CA MET A 1 14.11 -23.34 12.77
C MET A 1 15.23 -22.58 12.03
N ALA A 2 16.36 -23.19 11.62
CA ALA A 2 17.43 -22.45 10.94
C ALA A 2 17.02 -21.95 9.52
N GLU A 3 16.33 -22.74 8.72
CA GLU A 3 15.82 -22.30 7.41
C GLU A 3 14.74 -21.21 7.51
N GLU A 4 13.92 -21.25 8.55
CA GLU A 4 12.86 -20.26 8.80
C GLU A 4 13.46 -18.92 9.25
N SER A 5 14.52 -18.94 10.07
CA SER A 5 15.26 -17.73 10.45
C SER A 5 16.00 -17.11 9.26
N LEU A 6 16.53 -17.92 8.35
CA LEU A 6 17.17 -17.45 7.11
C LEU A 6 16.14 -16.83 6.14
N ARG A 7 14.96 -17.43 5.98
CA ARG A 7 13.87 -16.86 5.17
C ARG A 7 13.37 -15.54 5.73
N THR A 8 13.31 -15.41 7.05
CA THR A 8 12.88 -14.18 7.73
C THR A 8 13.89 -13.04 7.54
N GLN A 9 15.19 -13.35 7.51
CA GLN A 9 16.24 -12.35 7.24
C GLN A 9 16.27 -11.90 5.77
N VAL A 10 16.00 -12.80 4.83
CA VAL A 10 16.01 -12.50 3.38
C VAL A 10 14.87 -11.56 2.98
N ASN A 11 13.76 -11.55 3.70
CA ASN A 11 12.57 -10.75 3.37
C ASN A 11 12.47 -9.39 4.10
N LYS A 12 13.41 -9.07 5.00
CA LYS A 12 13.37 -7.77 5.70
C LYS A 12 13.83 -6.64 4.77
N PRO A 13 12.95 -5.66 4.46
CA PRO A 13 13.36 -4.53 3.65
C PRO A 13 14.41 -3.70 4.41
N SER A 14 15.44 -3.22 3.71
CA SER A 14 16.46 -2.36 4.33
C SER A 14 15.86 -1.01 4.74
N SER A 15 16.36 -0.44 5.83
CA SER A 15 15.91 0.88 6.29
C SER A 15 16.09 1.97 5.23
N ALA A 16 17.16 1.86 4.42
CA ALA A 16 17.41 2.77 3.31
C ALA A 16 16.31 2.63 2.23
N PHE A 17 15.90 1.42 1.88
CA PHE A 17 14.85 1.20 0.89
C PHE A 17 13.49 1.73 1.39
N ILE A 18 13.19 1.56 2.67
CA ILE A 18 11.97 2.12 3.29
C ILE A 18 11.98 3.64 3.17
N ALA A 19 13.10 4.28 3.58
CA ALA A 19 13.23 5.74 3.52
C ALA A 19 13.10 6.29 2.09
N VAL A 20 13.80 5.69 1.12
CA VAL A 20 13.74 6.10 -0.29
C VAL A 20 12.33 5.93 -0.87
N SER A 21 11.61 4.88 -0.50
CA SER A 21 10.22 4.67 -0.95
C SER A 21 9.28 5.78 -0.46
N TRP A 22 9.41 6.20 0.80
CA TRP A 22 8.66 7.34 1.34
C TRP A 22 9.04 8.65 0.69
N VAL A 23 10.33 8.89 0.48
CA VAL A 23 10.82 10.09 -0.23
C VAL A 23 10.26 10.14 -1.66
N ALA A 24 10.27 9.01 -2.38
CA ALA A 24 9.73 8.94 -3.73
C ALA A 24 8.22 9.27 -3.76
N LEU A 25 7.44 8.69 -2.84
CA LEU A 25 6.00 8.96 -2.75
C LEU A 25 5.72 10.43 -2.45
N ILE A 26 6.35 10.96 -1.40
CA ILE A 26 6.10 12.34 -0.94
C ILE A 26 6.56 13.33 -2.01
N THR A 27 7.75 13.13 -2.58
CA THR A 27 8.30 14.04 -3.61
C THR A 27 7.44 14.02 -4.88
N GLY A 28 7.06 12.83 -5.35
CA GLY A 28 6.22 12.70 -6.54
C GLY A 28 4.85 13.34 -6.34
N ALA A 29 4.15 13.01 -5.24
CA ALA A 29 2.84 13.56 -4.95
C ALA A 29 2.89 15.07 -4.69
N ALA A 30 3.85 15.55 -3.93
CA ALA A 30 4.02 16.98 -3.66
C ALA A 30 4.35 17.76 -4.95
N ALA A 31 5.28 17.27 -5.76
CA ALA A 31 5.63 17.89 -7.03
C ALA A 31 4.41 17.98 -7.95
N TYR A 32 3.65 16.89 -8.08
CA TYR A 32 2.43 16.88 -8.89
C TYR A 32 1.40 17.89 -8.39
N ILE A 33 1.10 17.90 -7.09
CA ILE A 33 0.09 18.77 -6.49
C ILE A 33 0.54 20.25 -6.57
N ILE A 34 1.80 20.56 -6.20
CA ILE A 34 2.33 21.93 -6.28
C ILE A 34 2.32 22.42 -7.72
N GLY A 35 2.76 21.59 -8.68
CA GLY A 35 2.69 21.92 -10.10
C GLY A 35 1.25 22.21 -10.54
N LEU A 36 0.30 21.38 -10.12
CA LEU A 36 -1.12 21.54 -10.46
C LEU A 36 -1.71 22.86 -9.96
N PHE A 37 -1.41 23.24 -8.71
CA PHE A 37 -1.91 24.51 -8.16
C PHE A 37 -1.28 25.74 -8.82
N ASN A 38 -0.01 25.64 -9.24
CA ASN A 38 0.72 26.73 -9.93
C ASN A 38 0.41 26.80 -11.43
N ALA A 39 -0.15 25.76 -12.05
CA ALA A 39 -0.45 25.75 -13.47
C ALA A 39 -1.53 26.76 -13.85
N SER A 40 -1.41 27.35 -15.03
CA SER A 40 -2.39 28.26 -15.63
C SER A 40 -3.56 27.46 -16.25
N MET A 41 -4.27 26.66 -15.43
CA MET A 41 -5.38 25.82 -15.83
C MET A 41 -6.69 26.30 -15.20
N LEU A 42 -7.82 25.96 -15.83
CA LEU A 42 -9.13 26.16 -15.25
C LEU A 42 -9.36 25.27 -14.00
N LEU A 43 -10.23 25.71 -13.11
CA LEU A 43 -10.48 24.98 -11.86
C LEU A 43 -10.99 23.55 -12.08
N ASN A 44 -11.83 23.36 -13.09
CA ASN A 44 -12.33 22.04 -13.50
C ASN A 44 -11.20 21.12 -14.03
N GLU A 45 -10.23 21.67 -14.75
CA GLU A 45 -9.05 20.93 -15.20
C GLU A 45 -8.17 20.52 -14.02
N LYS A 46 -7.94 21.43 -13.07
CA LYS A 46 -7.23 21.13 -11.82
C LYS A 46 -7.93 20.02 -11.05
N GLY A 47 -9.26 20.07 -10.94
CA GLY A 47 -10.06 19.01 -10.32
C GLY A 47 -9.90 17.65 -11.01
N TYR A 48 -9.91 17.65 -12.34
CA TYR A 48 -9.67 16.44 -13.12
C TYR A 48 -8.33 15.79 -12.81
N TYR A 49 -7.24 16.55 -12.84
CA TYR A 49 -5.90 16.03 -12.56
C TYR A 49 -5.71 15.63 -11.08
N LEU A 50 -6.38 16.32 -10.15
CA LEU A 50 -6.36 15.95 -8.73
C LEU A 50 -7.06 14.58 -8.51
N ILE A 51 -8.23 14.39 -9.09
CA ILE A 51 -8.94 13.10 -9.03
C ILE A 51 -8.11 12.01 -9.71
N LEU A 52 -7.45 12.34 -10.81
CA LEU A 52 -6.67 11.38 -11.58
C LEU A 52 -5.48 10.83 -10.78
N ILE A 53 -4.75 11.66 -10.03
CA ILE A 53 -3.66 11.14 -9.18
C ILE A 53 -4.19 10.29 -8.03
N LEU A 54 -5.30 10.68 -7.39
CA LEU A 54 -5.92 9.89 -6.32
C LEU A 54 -6.41 8.54 -6.84
N TYR A 55 -7.05 8.53 -8.01
CA TYR A 55 -7.49 7.30 -8.67
C TYR A 55 -6.30 6.42 -9.07
N GLY A 56 -5.22 7.01 -9.60
CA GLY A 56 -4.00 6.29 -9.96
C GLY A 56 -3.32 5.63 -8.76
N LEU A 57 -3.20 6.35 -7.64
CA LEU A 57 -2.66 5.82 -6.40
C LEU A 57 -3.51 4.64 -5.89
N PHE A 58 -4.82 4.79 -5.87
CA PHE A 58 -5.74 3.72 -5.48
C PHE A 58 -5.64 2.50 -6.40
N ALA A 59 -5.63 2.72 -7.72
CA ALA A 59 -5.54 1.65 -8.72
C ALA A 59 -4.20 0.89 -8.61
N ALA A 60 -3.08 1.60 -8.44
CA ALA A 60 -1.76 1.00 -8.30
C ALA A 60 -1.65 0.14 -7.05
N VAL A 61 -2.13 0.65 -5.89
CA VAL A 61 -2.15 -0.06 -4.63
C VAL A 61 -3.07 -1.29 -4.69
N SER A 62 -4.24 -1.15 -5.31
CA SER A 62 -5.21 -2.26 -5.48
C SER A 62 -4.66 -3.34 -6.40
N LEU A 63 -4.04 -2.95 -7.53
CA LEU A 63 -3.41 -3.89 -8.45
C LEU A 63 -2.26 -4.64 -7.77
N GLN A 64 -1.40 -3.96 -7.04
CA GLN A 64 -0.30 -4.58 -6.32
C GLN A 64 -0.82 -5.59 -5.29
N LYS A 65 -1.86 -5.24 -4.53
CA LYS A 65 -2.47 -6.13 -3.56
C LYS A 65 -2.98 -7.41 -4.22
N ILE A 66 -3.79 -7.27 -5.28
CA ILE A 66 -4.45 -8.42 -5.91
C ILE A 66 -3.48 -9.35 -6.65
N VAL A 67 -2.44 -8.80 -7.26
CA VAL A 67 -1.38 -9.59 -7.91
C VAL A 67 -0.65 -10.44 -6.87
N ARG A 68 -0.36 -9.87 -5.73
CA ARG A 68 0.29 -10.59 -4.64
C ARG A 68 -0.62 -11.64 -4.01
N ASP A 69 -1.88 -11.31 -3.70
CA ASP A 69 -2.85 -12.28 -3.15
C ASP A 69 -2.91 -13.53 -4.04
N LYS A 70 -2.90 -13.33 -5.36
CA LYS A 70 -2.85 -14.41 -6.34
C LYS A 70 -1.55 -15.23 -6.26
N LEU A 71 -0.40 -14.58 -6.07
CA LEU A 71 0.90 -15.26 -5.92
C LEU A 71 1.01 -16.05 -4.62
N GLU A 72 0.35 -15.59 -3.56
CA GLU A 72 0.27 -16.25 -2.25
C GLU A 72 -0.78 -17.38 -2.21
N GLY A 73 -1.46 -17.67 -3.32
CA GLY A 73 -2.47 -18.73 -3.43
C GLY A 73 -3.82 -18.35 -2.82
N ILE A 74 -4.03 -17.07 -2.47
CA ILE A 74 -5.31 -16.58 -1.96
C ILE A 74 -6.28 -16.51 -3.13
N GLN A 75 -7.51 -17.03 -2.92
CA GLN A 75 -8.53 -17.02 -3.95
C GLN A 75 -8.98 -15.60 -4.27
N VAL A 76 -8.74 -15.20 -5.52
CA VAL A 76 -9.11 -13.89 -6.05
C VAL A 76 -10.12 -14.09 -7.16
N THR A 77 -11.24 -13.36 -7.09
CA THR A 77 -12.26 -13.39 -8.13
C THR A 77 -11.70 -12.83 -9.44
N ALA A 78 -11.92 -13.52 -10.55
CA ALA A 78 -11.45 -13.10 -11.87
C ALA A 78 -11.97 -11.69 -12.26
N ILE A 79 -13.21 -11.37 -11.87
CA ILE A 79 -13.82 -10.05 -12.11
C ILE A 79 -13.02 -8.95 -11.38
N TYR A 80 -12.67 -9.14 -10.11
CA TYR A 80 -11.93 -8.16 -9.33
C TYR A 80 -10.49 -7.99 -9.88
N PHE A 81 -9.85 -9.08 -10.27
CA PHE A 81 -8.55 -9.05 -10.93
C PHE A 81 -8.59 -8.24 -12.23
N GLY A 82 -9.58 -8.50 -13.09
CA GLY A 82 -9.78 -7.76 -14.33
C GLY A 82 -10.07 -6.27 -14.08
N LEU A 83 -10.89 -5.96 -13.07
CA LEU A 83 -11.22 -4.57 -12.71
C LEU A 83 -9.98 -3.77 -12.26
N CYS A 84 -9.09 -4.36 -11.47
CA CYS A 84 -7.85 -3.70 -11.05
C CYS A 84 -6.92 -3.41 -12.24
N TRP A 85 -6.78 -4.34 -13.19
CA TRP A 85 -6.02 -4.12 -14.42
C TRP A 85 -6.65 -3.05 -15.29
N ALA A 86 -7.96 -3.12 -15.50
CA ALA A 86 -8.70 -2.11 -16.26
C ALA A 86 -8.55 -0.72 -15.64
N SER A 87 -8.62 -0.61 -14.31
CA SER A 87 -8.48 0.66 -13.60
C SER A 87 -7.14 1.34 -13.85
N ILE A 88 -6.02 0.61 -13.79
CA ILE A 88 -4.72 1.22 -14.05
C ILE A 88 -4.55 1.62 -15.52
N VAL A 89 -5.03 0.80 -16.44
CA VAL A 89 -4.99 1.12 -17.88
C VAL A 89 -5.83 2.35 -18.20
N ILE A 90 -7.05 2.43 -17.68
CA ILE A 90 -7.94 3.59 -17.83
C ILE A 90 -7.28 4.84 -17.22
N CYS A 91 -6.70 4.74 -16.05
CA CYS A 91 -6.03 5.86 -15.39
C CYS A 91 -4.87 6.42 -16.23
N ILE A 92 -4.02 5.55 -16.78
CA ILE A 92 -2.91 5.96 -17.66
C ILE A 92 -3.45 6.57 -18.96
N ALA A 93 -4.49 5.98 -19.54
CA ALA A 93 -5.13 6.51 -20.75
C ALA A 93 -5.72 7.91 -20.52
N LEU A 94 -6.41 8.10 -19.39
CA LEU A 94 -6.96 9.40 -19.00
C LEU A 94 -5.86 10.44 -18.79
N LEU A 95 -4.73 10.07 -18.16
CA LEU A 95 -3.59 10.97 -18.03
C LEU A 95 -3.04 11.39 -19.40
N ALA A 96 -2.83 10.42 -20.28
CA ALA A 96 -2.31 10.68 -21.63
C ALA A 96 -3.26 11.59 -22.44
N ILE A 97 -4.57 11.29 -22.44
CA ILE A 97 -5.58 12.09 -23.14
C ILE A 97 -5.67 13.49 -22.54
N GLY A 98 -5.69 13.60 -21.21
CA GLY A 98 -5.74 14.89 -20.52
C GLY A 98 -4.55 15.77 -20.86
N LEU A 99 -3.34 15.24 -20.78
CA LEU A 99 -2.11 16.00 -21.11
C LEU A 99 -2.00 16.30 -22.61
N TRP A 100 -2.51 15.42 -23.49
CA TRP A 100 -2.56 15.70 -24.92
C TRP A 100 -3.38 16.94 -25.22
N ASN A 101 -4.55 17.04 -24.61
CA ASN A 101 -5.49 18.16 -24.84
C ASN A 101 -5.16 19.42 -24.00
N ALA A 102 -4.32 19.32 -23.00
CA ALA A 102 -3.95 20.46 -22.16
C ALA A 102 -3.10 21.47 -22.95
N SER A 103 -3.35 22.76 -22.73
CA SER A 103 -2.57 23.86 -23.29
C SER A 103 -1.28 24.13 -22.48
N LEU A 104 -0.57 23.06 -22.14
CA LEU A 104 0.70 23.08 -21.41
C LEU A 104 1.90 22.96 -22.34
N GLU A 105 3.02 23.54 -21.94
CA GLU A 105 4.30 23.33 -22.60
C GLU A 105 4.72 21.85 -22.50
N LEU A 106 5.51 21.39 -23.48
CA LEU A 106 5.96 19.99 -23.51
C LEU A 106 6.75 19.58 -22.26
N SER A 107 7.54 20.51 -21.73
CA SER A 107 8.29 20.35 -20.49
C SER A 107 7.37 20.14 -19.29
N GLU A 108 6.28 20.89 -19.20
CA GLU A 108 5.28 20.77 -18.15
C GLU A 108 4.55 19.43 -18.24
N LYS A 109 4.16 19.02 -19.45
CA LYS A 109 3.56 17.67 -19.68
C LYS A 109 4.50 16.57 -19.20
N GLY A 110 5.77 16.64 -19.54
CA GLY A 110 6.80 15.70 -19.09
C GLY A 110 6.93 15.67 -17.56
N PHE A 111 6.92 16.86 -16.93
CA PHE A 111 6.95 16.98 -15.48
C PHE A 111 5.77 16.27 -14.80
N TYR A 112 4.53 16.47 -15.29
CA TYR A 112 3.35 15.80 -14.73
C TYR A 112 3.41 14.28 -14.89
N ILE A 113 3.87 13.79 -16.04
CA ILE A 113 4.04 12.33 -16.25
C ILE A 113 5.04 11.76 -15.26
N MET A 114 6.22 12.39 -15.12
CA MET A 114 7.26 11.90 -14.22
C MET A 114 6.84 11.96 -12.75
N ALA A 115 6.20 13.05 -12.31
CA ALA A 115 5.71 13.21 -10.95
C ALA A 115 4.60 12.18 -10.64
N PHE A 116 3.70 11.93 -11.59
CA PHE A 116 2.65 10.92 -11.48
C PHE A 116 3.25 9.51 -11.34
N LEU A 117 4.14 9.11 -12.24
CA LEU A 117 4.78 7.79 -12.20
C LEU A 117 5.61 7.58 -10.94
N LEU A 118 6.33 8.61 -10.50
CA LEU A 118 7.11 8.56 -9.25
C LEU A 118 6.20 8.37 -8.03
N SER A 119 5.03 9.02 -8.01
CA SER A 119 4.02 8.85 -6.96
C SER A 119 3.48 7.43 -6.92
N LEU A 120 3.12 6.87 -8.07
CA LEU A 120 2.59 5.51 -8.17
C LEU A 120 3.66 4.49 -7.73
N PHE A 121 4.88 4.64 -8.21
CA PHE A 121 6.01 3.78 -7.82
C PHE A 121 6.25 3.85 -6.31
N GLY A 122 6.30 5.06 -5.76
CA GLY A 122 6.47 5.29 -4.33
C GLY A 122 5.36 4.63 -3.50
N ALA A 123 4.10 4.76 -3.92
CA ALA A 123 2.95 4.15 -3.24
C ALA A 123 3.04 2.62 -3.21
N VAL A 124 3.39 2.01 -4.34
CA VAL A 124 3.57 0.56 -4.45
C VAL A 124 4.73 0.08 -3.58
N ALA A 125 5.86 0.80 -3.57
CA ALA A 125 7.04 0.46 -2.79
C ALA A 125 6.79 0.61 -1.28
N VAL A 126 6.13 1.70 -0.85
CA VAL A 126 5.75 1.93 0.55
C VAL A 126 4.80 0.84 1.03
N GLN A 127 3.77 0.53 0.25
CA GLN A 127 2.81 -0.51 0.62
C GLN A 127 3.48 -1.88 0.76
N LYS A 128 4.41 -2.22 -0.15
CA LYS A 128 5.20 -3.44 -0.04
C LYS A 128 5.99 -3.46 1.27
N ASN A 129 6.70 -2.38 1.59
CA ASN A 129 7.53 -2.29 2.79
C ASN A 129 6.72 -2.41 4.09
N ILE A 130 5.58 -1.70 4.18
CA ILE A 130 4.69 -1.77 5.36
C ILE A 130 4.26 -3.21 5.61
N ARG A 131 3.82 -3.90 4.58
CA ARG A 131 3.35 -5.26 4.69
C ARG A 131 4.45 -6.26 5.05
N ASP A 132 5.65 -6.11 4.46
CA ASP A 132 6.78 -6.97 4.78
C ASP A 132 7.18 -6.80 6.27
N LEU A 133 7.07 -5.58 6.81
CA LEU A 133 7.28 -5.30 8.23
C LEU A 133 6.18 -5.90 9.12
N ASP A 134 4.92 -5.81 8.72
CA ASP A 134 3.79 -6.38 9.48
C ASP A 134 3.87 -7.91 9.52
N TYR A 135 4.25 -8.54 8.41
CA TYR A 135 4.49 -9.97 8.36
C TYR A 135 5.56 -10.40 9.36
N LEU A 136 6.68 -9.66 9.43
CA LEU A 136 7.76 -9.93 10.39
C LEU A 136 7.29 -9.75 11.83
N ARG A 137 6.50 -8.73 12.12
CA ARG A 137 5.93 -8.50 13.47
C ARG A 137 5.08 -9.68 13.93
N THR A 138 4.18 -10.13 13.07
CA THR A 138 3.22 -11.19 13.41
C THR A 138 3.91 -12.54 13.64
N HIS A 139 5.00 -12.83 12.91
CA HIS A 139 5.70 -14.11 13.00
C HIS A 139 6.89 -14.11 13.97
N THR A 140 7.32 -12.94 14.46
CA THR A 140 8.44 -12.82 15.40
C THR A 140 7.96 -12.63 16.86
N GLN A 141 6.68 -12.32 17.09
CA GLN A 141 6.14 -12.31 18.44
C GLN A 141 6.00 -13.76 18.94
N PRO A 142 6.65 -14.13 20.06
CA PRO A 142 6.37 -15.41 20.71
C PRO A 142 4.86 -15.47 21.01
N PRO A 143 4.22 -16.65 20.87
CA PRO A 143 2.82 -16.79 21.24
C PRO A 143 2.64 -16.24 22.67
N SER A 144 1.74 -15.28 22.84
CA SER A 144 1.39 -14.77 24.15
C SER A 144 0.93 -15.95 24.99
N VAL A 145 1.76 -16.37 25.94
CA VAL A 145 1.39 -17.41 26.91
C VAL A 145 0.16 -16.87 27.64
N PRO A 146 -1.00 -17.56 27.59
CA PRO A 146 -2.14 -17.15 28.38
C PRO A 146 -1.70 -17.05 29.83
N ASN A 147 -1.87 -15.89 30.43
CA ASN A 147 -1.52 -15.68 31.83
C ASN A 147 -2.54 -16.43 32.70
N TYR A 148 -2.27 -17.69 33.02
CA TYR A 148 -3.07 -18.50 33.92
C TYR A 148 -2.91 -18.14 35.39
N SER A 149 -2.26 -16.99 35.71
CA SER A 149 -2.00 -16.60 37.10
C SER A 149 -3.23 -16.15 37.89
N ASN A 150 -4.45 -16.21 37.32
CA ASN A 150 -5.68 -15.82 38.03
C ASN A 150 -6.74 -16.93 38.16
N THR A 151 -6.36 -18.21 37.99
CA THR A 151 -7.25 -19.26 38.46
C THR A 151 -6.99 -19.43 39.94
N GLN A 152 -7.66 -18.65 40.77
CA GLN A 152 -7.75 -18.93 42.19
C GLN A 152 -8.28 -20.34 42.37
N PHE A 153 -7.43 -21.22 42.89
CA PHE A 153 -7.88 -22.50 43.44
C PHE A 153 -8.88 -22.18 44.55
N GLN A 154 -10.16 -22.34 44.27
CA GLN A 154 -11.14 -22.46 45.35
C GLN A 154 -11.01 -23.87 45.90
N PRO A 155 -10.71 -24.02 47.22
CA PRO A 155 -10.74 -25.33 47.85
C PRO A 155 -12.18 -25.86 47.79
N ILE A 156 -12.34 -27.09 47.35
CA ILE A 156 -13.61 -27.79 47.42
C ILE A 156 -13.88 -28.05 48.91
N GLU A 157 -14.82 -27.32 49.52
CA GLU A 157 -15.35 -27.63 50.82
C GLU A 157 -16.10 -28.96 50.70
N HIS A 158 -15.56 -30.00 51.31
CA HIS A 158 -16.25 -31.24 51.57
C HIS A 158 -17.29 -30.99 52.66
N ASP A 159 -18.54 -30.88 52.30
CA ASP A 159 -19.64 -31.01 53.26
C ASP A 159 -19.63 -32.43 53.81
N GLU A 160 -19.12 -32.56 55.05
CA GLU A 160 -19.34 -33.76 55.86
C GLU A 160 -20.81 -33.80 56.26
N GLU A 161 -21.55 -34.67 55.62
CA GLU A 161 -22.88 -35.08 55.97
C GLU A 161 -22.84 -35.78 57.33
N LYS A 162 -23.22 -35.07 58.41
CA LYS A 162 -23.51 -35.64 59.72
C LYS A 162 -24.93 -36.13 59.72
N ASN A 163 -25.04 -37.45 59.80
CA ASN A 163 -26.22 -38.15 60.25
C ASN A 163 -26.17 -38.34 61.76
#